data_2fe13ab562d56b6866c644613b3301be
#
_entry.id   2fe13ab562d56b6866c644613b3301be
#
_cell.length_a   1.000
_cell.length_b   1.000
_cell.length_c   1.000
_cell.angle_alpha   90.00
_cell.angle_beta   90.00
_cell.angle_gamma   90.00
#
_symmetry.space_group_name_H-M   'P 1'
#
loop_
_entity.id
_entity.type
_entity.pdbx_description
1 polymer ?
#
loop_
_entity_poly.entity_id
_entity_poly.type
_entity_poly.pdbx_seq_one_letter_code
_entity_poly.pdbx_strand_id
1 'polypeptide(L)'
;MIKKEDIGSEKQKALDFKGSVLVTANPGTGKTFLLANKYVNLVKQGVLPEEILCLTFTNKAKREMEKRIIEQLKEAKSEVDLSKLNVYTFHSFALDYLDEGNIISTNLLRFVIYEYLKEKEVFSYGDAYLISDIVPRMENLMRYLKSYGITPEKISYDKTKKLLEEFERSSDLIEKEDLEKFLGYFIEIFGLYEKEKARKGIDYADLLINFLALKNKPKFKFVLVDELQDVNELEARIALGSAKTFFAVGDKKQAIFGFQGGSIGNFKLFTEKKPLKQNLTLNRRSTQQILDFSAEYFKSKTIDEESKKELDGLKSFNDSKGIKPKIIEAGREEIIGKVCALINKIESNDLAIIVRTNSQIMEIA
;
A
#
# COMPACT_ATOMS: atom_id res chain seq x y z
N MET A 1 -11.89 -26.37 15.14
CA MET A 1 -12.65 -25.20 15.64
C MET A 1 -11.70 -24.29 16.40
N ILE A 2 -11.38 -23.12 15.88
CA ILE A 2 -10.67 -22.08 16.65
C ILE A 2 -11.65 -21.66 17.76
N LYS A 3 -11.29 -21.87 19.01
CA LYS A 3 -12.15 -21.50 20.13
C LYS A 3 -12.37 -19.99 20.12
N LYS A 4 -13.58 -19.52 20.46
CA LYS A 4 -13.89 -18.07 20.60
C LYS A 4 -12.86 -17.32 21.45
N GLU A 5 -12.24 -17.99 22.42
CA GLU A 5 -11.18 -17.51 23.29
C GLU A 5 -9.89 -17.15 22.57
N ASP A 6 -9.62 -17.77 21.39
CA ASP A 6 -8.41 -17.50 20.60
C ASP A 6 -8.51 -16.23 19.74
N ILE A 7 -9.72 -15.70 19.52
CA ILE A 7 -9.93 -14.55 18.62
C ILE A 7 -9.63 -13.22 19.35
N GLY A 8 -9.83 -13.16 20.67
CA GLY A 8 -9.72 -11.95 21.46
C GLY A 8 -10.95 -11.03 21.33
N SER A 9 -11.29 -10.32 22.41
CA SER A 9 -12.50 -9.49 22.48
C SER A 9 -12.54 -8.35 21.43
N GLU A 10 -11.36 -7.79 21.10
CA GLU A 10 -11.21 -6.72 20.10
C GLU A 10 -11.62 -7.19 18.70
N LYS A 11 -11.16 -8.35 18.29
CA LYS A 11 -11.51 -8.96 17.00
C LYS A 11 -12.98 -9.37 16.94
N GLN A 12 -13.49 -9.94 18.03
CA GLN A 12 -14.88 -10.40 18.09
C GLN A 12 -15.85 -9.22 17.90
N LYS A 13 -15.58 -8.07 18.55
CA LYS A 13 -16.37 -6.85 18.38
C LYS A 13 -16.42 -6.38 16.94
N ALA A 14 -15.27 -6.41 16.22
CA ALA A 14 -15.21 -6.05 14.81
C ALA A 14 -15.97 -7.05 13.93
N LEU A 15 -15.88 -8.35 14.22
CA LEU A 15 -16.54 -9.42 13.45
C LEU A 15 -18.06 -9.36 13.58
N ASP A 16 -18.58 -9.09 14.78
CA ASP A 16 -20.02 -9.12 15.07
C ASP A 16 -20.73 -7.84 14.59
N PHE A 17 -19.98 -6.77 14.34
CA PHE A 17 -20.59 -5.53 13.88
C PHE A 17 -21.13 -5.66 12.45
N LYS A 18 -22.40 -5.27 12.25
CA LYS A 18 -23.10 -5.41 10.95
C LYS A 18 -22.85 -4.27 9.96
N GLY A 19 -22.36 -3.11 10.45
CA GLY A 19 -22.05 -1.96 9.61
C GLY A 19 -20.61 -1.97 9.09
N SER A 20 -20.19 -0.84 8.54
CA SER A 20 -18.81 -0.66 8.09
C SER A 20 -17.83 -0.60 9.26
N VAL A 21 -16.68 -1.25 9.10
CA VAL A 21 -15.63 -1.34 10.12
C VAL A 21 -14.30 -0.92 9.52
N LEU A 22 -13.56 -0.11 10.27
CA LEU A 22 -12.18 0.25 9.99
C LEU A 22 -11.30 -0.27 11.13
N VAL A 23 -10.44 -1.21 10.82
CA VAL A 23 -9.53 -1.83 11.79
C VAL A 23 -8.13 -1.27 11.60
N THR A 24 -7.61 -0.62 12.65
CA THR A 24 -6.19 -0.31 12.74
C THR A 24 -5.48 -1.47 13.43
N ALA A 25 -4.49 -2.02 12.78
CA ALA A 25 -3.89 -3.28 13.22
C ALA A 25 -2.38 -3.25 13.08
N ASN A 26 -1.66 -3.24 14.19
CA ASN A 26 -0.20 -3.29 14.21
C ASN A 26 0.35 -4.56 13.53
N PRO A 27 1.64 -4.60 13.10
CA PRO A 27 2.27 -5.79 12.55
C PRO A 27 2.08 -6.99 13.47
N GLY A 28 1.79 -8.17 12.92
CA GLY A 28 1.67 -9.41 13.71
C GLY A 28 0.40 -9.58 14.52
N THR A 29 -0.59 -8.66 14.45
CA THR A 29 -1.88 -8.79 15.13
C THR A 29 -2.89 -9.68 14.41
N GLY A 30 -2.57 -10.14 13.18
CA GLY A 30 -3.39 -11.07 12.40
C GLY A 30 -4.46 -10.40 11.56
N LYS A 31 -4.12 -9.33 10.82
CA LYS A 31 -4.98 -8.59 9.87
C LYS A 31 -5.70 -9.51 8.89
N THR A 32 -4.94 -10.24 8.07
CA THR A 32 -5.48 -11.12 7.02
C THR A 32 -6.32 -12.28 7.61
N PHE A 33 -5.93 -12.78 8.80
CA PHE A 33 -6.73 -13.75 9.54
C PHE A 33 -8.11 -13.18 9.94
N LEU A 34 -8.14 -11.93 10.40
CA LEU A 34 -9.39 -11.27 10.77
C LEU A 34 -10.31 -11.07 9.55
N LEU A 35 -9.75 -10.68 8.40
CA LEU A 35 -10.51 -10.55 7.15
C LEU A 35 -11.12 -11.88 6.70
N ALA A 36 -10.35 -12.97 6.72
CA ALA A 36 -10.85 -14.30 6.39
C ALA A 36 -11.97 -14.74 7.36
N ASN A 37 -11.84 -14.47 8.66
CA ASN A 37 -12.92 -14.73 9.63
C ASN A 37 -14.16 -13.87 9.35
N LYS A 38 -14.00 -12.59 8.97
CA LYS A 38 -15.16 -11.76 8.59
C LYS A 38 -15.86 -12.32 7.36
N TYR A 39 -15.12 -12.79 6.36
CA TYR A 39 -15.69 -13.46 5.18
C TYR A 39 -16.55 -14.66 5.60
N VAL A 40 -15.98 -15.59 6.38
CA VAL A 40 -16.69 -16.80 6.85
C VAL A 40 -17.91 -16.44 7.70
N ASN A 41 -17.80 -15.40 8.54
CA ASN A 41 -18.91 -14.92 9.36
C ASN A 41 -20.07 -14.40 8.48
N LEU A 42 -19.77 -13.66 7.40
CA LEU A 42 -20.76 -13.19 6.43
C LEU A 42 -21.44 -14.36 5.73
N VAL A 43 -20.69 -15.37 5.28
CA VAL A 43 -21.23 -16.59 4.66
C VAL A 43 -22.14 -17.33 5.64
N LYS A 44 -21.77 -17.49 6.91
CA LYS A 44 -22.62 -18.09 7.95
C LYS A 44 -23.91 -17.31 8.23
N GLN A 45 -23.91 -16.01 7.93
CA GLN A 45 -25.10 -15.16 8.01
C GLN A 45 -25.96 -15.21 6.74
N GLY A 46 -25.64 -16.06 5.77
CA GLY A 46 -26.39 -16.26 4.53
C GLY A 46 -26.00 -15.29 3.40
N VAL A 47 -24.87 -14.58 3.51
CA VAL A 47 -24.34 -13.78 2.40
C VAL A 47 -23.65 -14.73 1.42
N LEU A 48 -24.01 -14.65 0.13
CA LEU A 48 -23.43 -15.49 -0.89
C LEU A 48 -21.99 -15.03 -1.24
N PRO A 49 -21.09 -15.97 -1.64
CA PRO A 49 -19.72 -15.62 -2.05
C PRO A 49 -19.66 -14.54 -3.13
N GLU A 50 -20.53 -14.59 -4.13
CA GLU A 50 -20.65 -13.62 -5.21
C GLU A 50 -21.07 -12.21 -4.76
N GLU A 51 -21.57 -12.06 -3.54
CA GLU A 51 -21.98 -10.80 -2.95
C GLU A 51 -20.88 -10.14 -2.09
N ILE A 52 -19.72 -10.82 -1.95
CA ILE A 52 -18.59 -10.37 -1.15
C ILE A 52 -17.38 -10.14 -2.07
N LEU A 53 -16.87 -8.94 -2.11
CA LEU A 53 -15.64 -8.58 -2.82
C LEU A 53 -14.48 -8.44 -1.83
N CYS A 54 -13.36 -9.10 -2.09
CA CYS A 54 -12.11 -8.95 -1.35
C CYS A 54 -11.07 -8.26 -2.23
N LEU A 55 -10.53 -7.16 -1.76
CA LEU A 55 -9.51 -6.37 -2.47
C LEU A 55 -8.21 -6.31 -1.67
N THR A 56 -7.10 -6.50 -2.36
CA THR A 56 -5.75 -6.48 -1.80
C THR A 56 -4.78 -5.80 -2.76
N PHE A 57 -3.60 -5.41 -2.25
CA PHE A 57 -2.63 -4.65 -3.03
C PHE A 57 -1.77 -5.51 -3.98
N THR A 58 -1.40 -6.73 -3.58
CA THR A 58 -0.48 -7.58 -4.37
C THR A 58 -1.07 -8.93 -4.74
N ASN A 59 -0.57 -9.52 -5.84
CA ASN A 59 -0.94 -10.89 -6.24
C ASN A 59 -0.54 -11.93 -5.17
N LYS A 60 0.54 -11.70 -4.42
CA LYS A 60 0.92 -12.57 -3.30
C LYS A 60 -0.12 -12.51 -2.19
N ALA A 61 -0.54 -11.30 -1.80
CA ALA A 61 -1.56 -11.12 -0.78
C ALA A 61 -2.93 -11.66 -1.21
N LYS A 62 -3.30 -11.52 -2.51
CA LYS A 62 -4.50 -12.14 -3.10
C LYS A 62 -4.49 -13.65 -2.86
N ARG A 63 -3.42 -14.36 -3.25
CA ARG A 63 -3.31 -15.81 -3.09
C ARG A 63 -3.35 -16.24 -1.62
N GLU A 64 -2.69 -15.49 -0.75
CA GLU A 64 -2.70 -15.78 0.69
C GLU A 64 -4.08 -15.59 1.30
N MET A 65 -4.79 -14.52 0.95
CA MET A 65 -6.16 -14.25 1.41
C MET A 65 -7.11 -15.33 0.92
N GLU A 66 -7.07 -15.66 -0.36
CA GLU A 66 -7.91 -16.71 -0.97
C GLU A 66 -7.69 -18.07 -0.29
N LYS A 67 -6.43 -18.47 -0.12
CA LYS A 67 -6.08 -19.70 0.59
C LYS A 67 -6.67 -19.72 2.01
N ARG A 68 -6.50 -18.64 2.77
CA ARG A 68 -7.01 -18.53 4.15
C ARG A 68 -8.54 -18.57 4.23
N ILE A 69 -9.23 -17.91 3.29
CA ILE A 69 -10.69 -17.95 3.20
C ILE A 69 -11.14 -19.39 2.96
N ILE A 70 -10.53 -20.09 1.99
CA ILE A 70 -10.87 -21.49 1.66
C ILE A 70 -10.62 -22.41 2.86
N GLU A 71 -9.48 -22.30 3.53
CA GLU A 71 -9.16 -23.09 4.72
C GLU A 71 -10.20 -22.89 5.83
N GLN A 72 -10.57 -21.65 6.11
CA GLN A 72 -11.53 -21.35 7.16
C GLN A 72 -12.97 -21.74 6.78
N LEU A 73 -13.36 -21.65 5.51
CA LEU A 73 -14.66 -22.15 5.04
C LEU A 73 -14.75 -23.68 5.20
N LYS A 74 -13.68 -24.41 4.88
CA LYS A 74 -13.59 -25.86 5.09
C LYS A 74 -13.68 -26.22 6.58
N GLU A 75 -12.93 -25.54 7.45
CA GLU A 75 -12.99 -25.73 8.90
C GLU A 75 -14.39 -25.45 9.46
N ALA A 76 -15.06 -24.45 8.91
CA ALA A 76 -16.44 -24.08 9.26
C ALA A 76 -17.49 -25.03 8.69
N LYS A 77 -17.11 -26.03 7.87
CA LYS A 77 -18.00 -26.94 7.14
C LYS A 77 -19.06 -26.19 6.33
N SER A 78 -18.67 -25.07 5.71
CA SER A 78 -19.56 -24.26 4.90
C SER A 78 -19.63 -24.85 3.49
N GLU A 79 -20.80 -25.24 3.05
CA GLU A 79 -21.07 -25.74 1.69
C GLU A 79 -21.31 -24.54 0.77
N VAL A 80 -20.25 -23.97 0.20
CA VAL A 80 -20.32 -22.86 -0.75
C VAL A 80 -19.53 -23.20 -2.01
N ASP A 81 -19.98 -22.66 -3.13
CA ASP A 81 -19.26 -22.77 -4.39
C ASP A 81 -18.00 -21.88 -4.36
N LEU A 82 -16.84 -22.52 -4.23
CA LEU A 82 -15.55 -21.84 -4.15
C LEU A 82 -15.16 -21.14 -5.45
N SER A 83 -15.74 -21.50 -6.59
CA SER A 83 -15.49 -20.84 -7.88
C SER A 83 -16.07 -19.43 -7.94
N LYS A 84 -16.98 -19.09 -7.02
CA LYS A 84 -17.63 -17.78 -6.92
C LYS A 84 -16.94 -16.81 -5.95
N LEU A 85 -15.75 -17.15 -5.46
CA LEU A 85 -14.98 -16.26 -4.60
C LEU A 85 -14.45 -15.07 -5.39
N ASN A 86 -14.80 -13.86 -4.95
CA ASN A 86 -14.30 -12.61 -5.56
C ASN A 86 -13.12 -12.08 -4.75
N VAL A 87 -11.92 -12.59 -5.02
CA VAL A 87 -10.68 -12.14 -4.40
C VAL A 87 -9.76 -11.59 -5.48
N TYR A 88 -9.45 -10.30 -5.42
CA TYR A 88 -8.75 -9.58 -6.48
C TYR A 88 -7.67 -8.64 -5.94
N THR A 89 -6.71 -8.29 -6.81
CA THR A 89 -6.02 -7.00 -6.66
C THR A 89 -6.90 -5.92 -7.30
N PHE A 90 -6.72 -4.64 -6.92
CA PHE A 90 -7.50 -3.54 -7.51
C PHE A 90 -7.41 -3.52 -9.04
N HIS A 91 -6.20 -3.71 -9.57
CA HIS A 91 -5.98 -3.72 -11.02
C HIS A 91 -6.60 -4.95 -11.70
N SER A 92 -6.48 -6.15 -11.11
CA SER A 92 -7.13 -7.33 -11.69
C SER A 92 -8.66 -7.24 -11.64
N PHE A 93 -9.21 -6.63 -10.59
CA PHE A 93 -10.64 -6.35 -10.50
C PHE A 93 -11.12 -5.38 -11.59
N ALA A 94 -10.39 -4.28 -11.80
CA ALA A 94 -10.72 -3.33 -12.85
C ALA A 94 -10.63 -3.97 -14.24
N LEU A 95 -9.61 -4.80 -14.48
CA LEU A 95 -9.38 -5.47 -15.77
C LEU A 95 -10.52 -6.44 -16.13
N ASP A 96 -11.08 -7.17 -15.16
CA ASP A 96 -12.17 -8.14 -15.41
C ASP A 96 -13.48 -7.46 -15.91
N TYR A 97 -13.60 -6.14 -15.75
CA TYR A 97 -14.79 -5.38 -16.17
C TYR A 97 -14.54 -4.38 -17.31
N LEU A 98 -13.32 -4.37 -17.83
CA LEU A 98 -12.97 -3.51 -18.96
C LEU A 98 -12.56 -4.40 -20.14
N ASP A 99 -13.20 -4.20 -21.29
CA ASP A 99 -12.82 -4.87 -22.56
C ASP A 99 -11.52 -4.25 -23.17
N GLU A 100 -10.58 -3.80 -22.33
CA GLU A 100 -9.39 -3.10 -22.75
C GLU A 100 -8.19 -4.03 -22.81
N GLY A 101 -7.71 -4.27 -24.05
CA GLY A 101 -6.83 -5.39 -24.34
C GLY A 101 -5.35 -5.16 -24.23
N ASN A 102 -4.82 -3.94 -24.08
CA ASN A 102 -3.37 -3.73 -24.15
C ASN A 102 -2.84 -2.83 -23.04
N ILE A 103 -2.32 -3.46 -21.97
CA ILE A 103 -1.60 -2.74 -20.93
C ILE A 103 -0.16 -2.54 -21.40
N ILE A 104 0.23 -1.27 -21.58
CA ILE A 104 1.56 -0.91 -22.04
C ILE A 104 2.64 -1.08 -20.98
N SER A 105 3.85 -1.36 -21.46
CA SER A 105 5.03 -1.43 -20.58
C SER A 105 5.38 -0.07 -20.00
N THR A 106 5.87 -0.08 -18.77
CA THR A 106 6.40 1.11 -18.08
C THR A 106 7.61 1.72 -18.79
N ASN A 107 8.26 0.98 -19.65
CA ASN A 107 9.41 1.46 -20.43
C ASN A 107 9.05 2.61 -21.37
N LEU A 108 7.79 2.67 -21.85
CA LEU A 108 7.36 3.78 -22.71
C LEU A 108 7.48 5.13 -22.01
N LEU A 109 7.06 5.21 -20.75
CA LEU A 109 7.15 6.46 -19.98
C LEU A 109 8.60 6.91 -19.82
N ARG A 110 9.50 6.00 -19.42
CA ARG A 110 10.93 6.28 -19.29
C ARG A 110 11.55 6.73 -20.61
N PHE A 111 11.19 6.08 -21.71
CA PHE A 111 11.65 6.43 -23.05
C PHE A 111 11.23 7.85 -23.42
N VAL A 112 9.95 8.18 -23.26
CA VAL A 112 9.44 9.54 -23.59
C VAL A 112 10.11 10.61 -22.74
N ILE A 113 10.31 10.37 -21.42
CA ILE A 113 11.02 11.30 -20.55
C ILE A 113 12.45 11.51 -21.05
N TYR A 114 13.18 10.42 -21.28
CA TYR A 114 14.59 10.47 -21.69
C TYR A 114 14.78 11.20 -23.01
N GLU A 115 14.02 10.81 -24.06
CA GLU A 115 14.10 11.43 -25.39
C GLU A 115 13.83 12.95 -25.35
N TYR A 116 12.79 13.35 -24.61
CA TYR A 116 12.46 14.77 -24.46
C TYR A 116 13.58 15.54 -23.78
N LEU A 117 14.10 15.02 -22.64
CA LEU A 117 15.17 15.70 -21.89
C LEU A 117 16.45 15.84 -22.71
N LYS A 118 16.74 14.85 -23.55
CA LYS A 118 17.91 14.84 -24.43
C LYS A 118 17.73 15.79 -25.62
N GLU A 119 16.60 15.74 -26.30
CA GLU A 119 16.30 16.59 -27.47
C GLU A 119 16.28 18.09 -27.11
N LYS A 120 15.74 18.42 -25.95
CA LYS A 120 15.61 19.81 -25.46
C LYS A 120 16.81 20.31 -24.68
N GLU A 121 17.81 19.45 -24.45
CA GLU A 121 18.99 19.79 -23.63
C GLU A 121 18.60 20.44 -22.29
N VAL A 122 17.52 19.91 -21.65
CA VAL A 122 16.93 20.51 -20.43
C VAL A 122 17.95 20.57 -19.28
N PHE A 123 18.85 19.60 -19.21
CA PHE A 123 19.89 19.52 -18.22
C PHE A 123 21.26 19.27 -18.85
N SER A 124 22.30 19.89 -18.31
CA SER A 124 23.70 19.69 -18.70
C SER A 124 24.32 18.41 -18.15
N TYR A 125 23.51 17.37 -17.87
CA TYR A 125 23.97 16.10 -17.32
C TYR A 125 24.23 15.07 -18.42
N GLY A 126 25.20 14.19 -18.17
CA GLY A 126 25.46 13.05 -19.07
C GLY A 126 24.31 12.03 -19.04
N ASP A 127 24.16 11.26 -20.13
CA ASP A 127 23.10 10.27 -20.32
C ASP A 127 22.98 9.29 -19.14
N ALA A 128 24.10 8.85 -18.58
CA ALA A 128 24.11 7.94 -17.43
C ALA A 128 23.35 8.51 -16.23
N TYR A 129 23.54 9.79 -15.90
CA TYR A 129 22.84 10.43 -14.78
C TYR A 129 21.37 10.70 -15.10
N LEU A 130 21.05 11.10 -16.34
CA LEU A 130 19.66 11.24 -16.76
C LEU A 130 18.90 9.93 -16.58
N ILE A 131 19.45 8.81 -17.03
CA ILE A 131 18.80 7.48 -16.97
C ILE A 131 18.72 6.94 -15.53
N SER A 132 19.77 7.12 -14.73
CA SER A 132 19.83 6.53 -13.40
C SER A 132 19.12 7.33 -12.32
N ASP A 133 18.97 8.65 -12.50
CA ASP A 133 18.48 9.57 -11.45
C ASP A 133 17.26 10.38 -11.89
N ILE A 134 17.36 11.17 -12.96
CA ILE A 134 16.31 12.14 -13.35
C ILE A 134 15.07 11.43 -13.89
N VAL A 135 15.24 10.51 -14.83
CA VAL A 135 14.13 9.78 -15.47
C VAL A 135 13.30 9.02 -14.43
N PRO A 136 13.89 8.25 -13.48
CA PRO A 136 13.12 7.58 -12.44
C PRO A 136 12.36 8.54 -11.51
N ARG A 137 12.92 9.70 -11.18
CA ARG A 137 12.23 10.71 -10.34
C ARG A 137 11.02 11.29 -11.05
N MET A 138 11.16 11.66 -12.31
CA MET A 138 10.04 12.15 -13.13
C MET A 138 8.97 11.08 -13.35
N GLU A 139 9.38 9.84 -13.63
CA GLU A 139 8.46 8.71 -13.71
C GLU A 139 7.65 8.55 -12.42
N ASN A 140 8.32 8.56 -11.27
CA ASN A 140 7.66 8.42 -9.97
C ASN A 140 6.66 9.56 -9.72
N LEU A 141 7.02 10.80 -10.04
CA LEU A 141 6.13 11.94 -9.90
C LEU A 141 4.90 11.82 -10.81
N MET A 142 5.07 11.42 -12.07
CA MET A 142 3.94 11.21 -12.98
C MET A 142 3.01 10.10 -12.49
N ARG A 143 3.57 8.98 -12.04
CA ARG A 143 2.79 7.88 -11.45
C ARG A 143 2.03 8.32 -10.20
N TYR A 144 2.69 9.09 -9.36
CA TYR A 144 2.07 9.67 -8.16
C TYR A 144 0.87 10.54 -8.52
N LEU A 145 1.03 11.49 -9.46
CA LEU A 145 -0.07 12.35 -9.91
C LEU A 145 -1.22 11.53 -10.53
N LYS A 146 -0.89 10.52 -11.35
CA LYS A 146 -1.89 9.65 -11.95
C LYS A 146 -2.64 8.82 -10.91
N SER A 147 -2.02 8.45 -9.80
CA SER A 147 -2.70 7.72 -8.71
C SER A 147 -3.82 8.53 -8.03
N TYR A 148 -3.83 9.86 -8.24
CA TYR A 148 -4.90 10.78 -7.86
C TYR A 148 -5.86 11.12 -9.02
N GLY A 149 -5.70 10.48 -10.18
CA GLY A 149 -6.48 10.77 -11.38
C GLY A 149 -6.16 12.15 -11.98
N ILE A 150 -4.94 12.66 -11.74
CA ILE A 150 -4.47 13.91 -12.31
C ILE A 150 -3.89 13.63 -13.70
N THR A 151 -4.43 14.31 -14.70
CA THR A 151 -3.97 14.31 -16.09
C THR A 151 -3.24 15.62 -16.40
N PRO A 152 -2.46 15.73 -17.50
CA PRO A 152 -1.73 16.96 -17.85
C PRO A 152 -2.61 18.22 -17.83
N GLU A 153 -3.85 18.13 -18.30
CA GLU A 153 -4.79 19.26 -18.38
C GLU A 153 -5.28 19.72 -17.01
N LYS A 154 -5.16 18.87 -15.98
CA LYS A 154 -5.56 19.18 -14.59
C LYS A 154 -4.41 19.74 -13.76
N ILE A 155 -3.20 19.77 -14.30
CA ILE A 155 -2.04 20.28 -13.56
C ILE A 155 -2.13 21.80 -13.56
N SER A 156 -2.29 22.39 -12.38
CA SER A 156 -2.13 23.81 -12.15
C SER A 156 -0.98 24.04 -11.19
N TYR A 157 -0.26 25.15 -11.34
CA TYR A 157 0.87 25.50 -10.49
C TYR A 157 0.51 25.36 -9.00
N ASP A 158 -0.58 25.99 -8.55
CA ASP A 158 -0.97 25.99 -7.14
C ASP A 158 -1.33 24.60 -6.59
N LYS A 159 -2.00 23.77 -7.41
CA LYS A 159 -2.34 22.39 -6.99
C LYS A 159 -1.11 21.51 -6.97
N THR A 160 -0.23 21.66 -7.94
CA THR A 160 0.99 20.87 -8.05
C THR A 160 2.00 21.26 -6.97
N LYS A 161 2.11 22.57 -6.66
CA LYS A 161 2.94 23.06 -5.57
C LYS A 161 2.58 22.40 -4.24
N LYS A 162 1.29 22.30 -3.93
CA LYS A 162 0.80 21.69 -2.69
C LYS A 162 1.13 20.19 -2.60
N LEU A 163 1.01 19.47 -3.73
CA LEU A 163 1.40 18.06 -3.80
C LEU A 163 2.93 17.86 -3.75
N LEU A 164 3.69 18.76 -4.38
CA LEU A 164 5.15 18.74 -4.32
C LEU A 164 5.67 19.08 -2.92
N GLU A 165 5.06 20.01 -2.20
CA GLU A 165 5.41 20.34 -0.82
C GLU A 165 5.20 19.14 0.13
N GLU A 166 4.19 18.30 -0.12
CA GLU A 166 4.00 17.03 0.59
C GLU A 166 5.08 16.00 0.22
N PHE A 167 5.55 16.01 -1.02
CA PHE A 167 6.58 15.09 -1.54
C PHE A 167 8.01 15.56 -1.19
N GLU A 168 8.25 16.87 -1.12
CA GLU A 168 9.57 17.53 -0.99
C GLU A 168 9.90 18.00 0.44
N ARG A 169 9.34 17.49 1.49
CA ARG A 169 9.81 17.80 2.84
C ARG A 169 11.33 17.54 3.07
N SER A 170 12.10 17.43 1.99
CA SER A 170 13.54 17.16 2.00
C SER A 170 14.43 18.06 1.13
N SER A 171 13.91 19.10 0.45
CA SER A 171 14.80 20.00 -0.33
C SER A 171 14.37 21.46 -0.30
N ASP A 172 14.97 22.24 0.60
CA ASP A 172 14.89 23.72 0.69
C ASP A 172 15.63 24.44 -0.46
N LEU A 173 15.83 23.83 -1.64
CA LEU A 173 16.83 24.26 -2.62
C LEU A 173 16.31 24.61 -4.01
N ILE A 174 15.00 24.71 -4.26
CA ILE A 174 14.51 25.06 -5.60
C ILE A 174 13.90 26.46 -5.60
N GLU A 175 14.49 27.37 -6.38
CA GLU A 175 13.94 28.69 -6.60
C GLU A 175 12.61 28.62 -7.40
N LYS A 176 11.72 29.58 -7.19
CA LYS A 176 10.39 29.60 -7.80
C LYS A 176 10.43 29.57 -9.34
N GLU A 177 11.38 30.29 -9.95
CA GLU A 177 11.55 30.30 -11.41
C GLU A 177 11.97 28.96 -11.97
N ASP A 178 12.83 28.22 -11.28
CA ASP A 178 13.27 26.89 -11.68
C ASP A 178 12.14 25.88 -11.55
N LEU A 179 11.29 26.02 -10.53
CA LEU A 179 10.10 25.21 -10.35
C LEU A 179 9.09 25.44 -11.51
N GLU A 180 8.85 26.69 -11.92
CA GLU A 180 7.97 27.01 -13.01
C GLU A 180 8.46 26.44 -14.36
N LYS A 181 9.77 26.58 -14.65
CA LYS A 181 10.38 25.95 -15.82
C LYS A 181 10.25 24.44 -15.79
N PHE A 182 10.59 23.83 -14.64
CA PHE A 182 10.45 22.39 -14.46
C PHE A 182 9.01 21.91 -14.68
N LEU A 183 8.02 22.63 -14.14
CA LEU A 183 6.61 22.29 -14.35
C LEU A 183 6.19 22.41 -15.82
N GLY A 184 6.71 23.39 -16.55
CA GLY A 184 6.48 23.52 -17.99
C GLY A 184 6.95 22.27 -18.74
N TYR A 185 8.20 21.90 -18.59
CA TYR A 185 8.75 20.67 -19.20
C TYR A 185 8.02 19.41 -18.73
N PHE A 186 7.70 19.33 -17.45
CA PHE A 186 7.00 18.19 -16.89
C PHE A 186 5.61 18.00 -17.51
N ILE A 187 4.84 19.09 -17.69
CA ILE A 187 3.51 19.06 -18.32
C ILE A 187 3.62 18.64 -19.79
N GLU A 188 4.60 19.19 -20.53
CA GLU A 188 4.83 18.83 -21.94
C GLU A 188 5.17 17.33 -22.08
N ILE A 189 6.12 16.84 -21.28
CA ILE A 189 6.51 15.42 -21.26
C ILE A 189 5.31 14.52 -20.92
N PHE A 190 4.53 14.93 -19.92
CA PHE A 190 3.35 14.17 -19.52
C PHE A 190 2.30 14.16 -20.65
N GLY A 191 2.07 15.28 -21.34
CA GLY A 191 1.19 15.35 -22.50
C GLY A 191 1.67 14.48 -23.67
N LEU A 192 2.96 14.49 -23.97
CA LEU A 192 3.57 13.61 -24.97
C LEU A 192 3.41 12.13 -24.61
N TYR A 193 3.63 11.77 -23.35
CA TYR A 193 3.42 10.41 -22.89
C TYR A 193 1.96 9.96 -23.08
N GLU A 194 0.99 10.76 -22.67
CA GLU A 194 -0.43 10.43 -22.84
C GLU A 194 -0.80 10.27 -24.33
N LYS A 195 -0.25 11.11 -25.22
CA LYS A 195 -0.45 11.01 -26.67
C LYS A 195 0.14 9.74 -27.26
N GLU A 196 1.39 9.39 -26.92
CA GLU A 196 2.05 8.18 -27.41
C GLU A 196 1.40 6.91 -26.84
N LYS A 197 0.99 6.97 -25.58
CA LYS A 197 0.28 5.90 -24.91
C LYS A 197 -1.06 5.60 -25.59
N ALA A 198 -1.86 6.63 -25.90
CA ALA A 198 -3.17 6.46 -26.53
C ALA A 198 -3.14 5.70 -27.87
N ARG A 199 -1.98 5.66 -28.54
CA ARG A 199 -1.77 4.89 -29.77
C ARG A 199 -1.44 3.42 -29.52
N LYS A 200 -1.01 3.06 -28.32
CA LYS A 200 -0.46 1.75 -27.99
C LYS A 200 -1.30 0.96 -26.98
N GLY A 201 -2.10 1.65 -26.18
CA GLY A 201 -2.92 1.04 -25.15
C GLY A 201 -3.12 1.95 -23.93
N ILE A 202 -3.28 1.35 -22.77
CA ILE A 202 -3.49 2.03 -21.49
C ILE A 202 -2.40 1.64 -20.49
N ASP A 203 -2.16 2.47 -19.49
CA ASP A 203 -1.35 2.10 -18.35
C ASP A 203 -2.20 1.67 -17.14
N TYR A 204 -1.55 1.23 -16.07
CA TYR A 204 -2.25 0.76 -14.87
C TYR A 204 -3.12 1.82 -14.18
N ALA A 205 -2.76 3.10 -14.25
CA ALA A 205 -3.59 4.15 -13.67
C ALA A 205 -4.84 4.40 -14.51
N ASP A 206 -4.70 4.37 -15.85
CA ASP A 206 -5.85 4.49 -16.74
C ASP A 206 -6.86 3.36 -16.52
N LEU A 207 -6.39 2.16 -16.25
CA LEU A 207 -7.26 1.02 -15.95
C LEU A 207 -8.20 1.34 -14.78
N LEU A 208 -7.67 1.93 -13.71
CA LEU A 208 -8.48 2.33 -12.55
C LEU A 208 -9.39 3.53 -12.86
N ILE A 209 -8.90 4.51 -13.62
CA ILE A 209 -9.67 5.69 -14.06
C ILE A 209 -10.84 5.26 -14.92
N ASN A 210 -10.59 4.40 -15.92
CA ASN A 210 -11.61 3.91 -16.85
C ASN A 210 -12.66 3.07 -16.11
N PHE A 211 -12.23 2.21 -15.18
CA PHE A 211 -13.18 1.50 -14.31
C PHE A 211 -14.06 2.47 -13.51
N LEU A 212 -13.47 3.53 -12.94
CA LEU A 212 -14.24 4.54 -12.22
C LEU A 212 -15.20 5.34 -13.12
N ALA A 213 -14.93 5.41 -14.41
CA ALA A 213 -15.79 6.05 -15.41
C ALA A 213 -16.95 5.17 -15.91
N LEU A 214 -16.93 3.85 -15.64
CA LEU A 214 -18.01 2.96 -16.05
C LEU A 214 -19.36 3.44 -15.51
N LYS A 215 -20.40 3.41 -16.37
CA LYS A 215 -21.77 3.75 -15.98
C LYS A 215 -22.37 2.66 -15.08
N ASN A 216 -22.17 1.39 -15.43
CA ASN A 216 -22.69 0.23 -14.73
C ASN A 216 -21.54 -0.52 -14.02
N LYS A 217 -21.14 -0.03 -12.84
CA LYS A 217 -20.13 -0.70 -12.03
C LYS A 217 -20.72 -1.90 -11.29
N PRO A 218 -19.95 -3.00 -11.13
CA PRO A 218 -20.38 -4.12 -10.30
C PRO A 218 -20.65 -3.66 -8.86
N LYS A 219 -21.68 -4.25 -8.24
CA LYS A 219 -22.07 -3.93 -6.87
C LYS A 219 -22.14 -5.20 -6.04
N PHE A 220 -21.57 -5.10 -4.85
CA PHE A 220 -21.53 -6.17 -3.86
C PHE A 220 -22.27 -5.72 -2.59
N LYS A 221 -22.62 -6.65 -1.74
CA LYS A 221 -23.15 -6.33 -0.40
C LYS A 221 -22.03 -5.84 0.52
N PHE A 222 -20.88 -6.50 0.42
CA PHE A 222 -19.71 -6.20 1.25
C PHE A 222 -18.44 -6.09 0.42
N VAL A 223 -17.56 -5.16 0.81
CA VAL A 223 -16.19 -5.11 0.34
C VAL A 223 -15.23 -5.25 1.53
N LEU A 224 -14.28 -6.17 1.42
CA LEU A 224 -13.22 -6.41 2.37
C LEU A 224 -11.90 -5.90 1.77
N VAL A 225 -11.17 -5.05 2.50
CA VAL A 225 -9.94 -4.42 2.01
C VAL A 225 -8.79 -4.73 2.95
N ASP A 226 -7.74 -5.36 2.44
CA ASP A 226 -6.49 -5.60 3.18
C ASP A 226 -5.42 -4.56 2.84
N GLU A 227 -4.49 -4.34 3.77
CA GLU A 227 -3.36 -3.43 3.66
C GLU A 227 -3.78 -2.02 3.18
N LEU A 228 -4.79 -1.45 3.85
CA LEU A 228 -5.38 -0.16 3.48
C LEU A 228 -4.35 0.99 3.40
N GLN A 229 -3.22 0.91 4.10
CA GLN A 229 -2.15 1.91 4.04
C GLN A 229 -1.45 1.99 2.67
N ASP A 230 -1.51 0.92 1.87
CA ASP A 230 -0.89 0.85 0.56
C ASP A 230 -1.84 1.25 -0.58
N VAL A 231 -3.13 1.40 -0.26
CA VAL A 231 -4.19 1.75 -1.22
C VAL A 231 -4.08 3.22 -1.61
N ASN A 232 -4.09 3.52 -2.91
CA ASN A 232 -4.13 4.88 -3.43
C ASN A 232 -5.57 5.44 -3.52
N GLU A 233 -5.71 6.71 -3.92
CA GLU A 233 -7.03 7.36 -3.93
C GLU A 233 -8.00 6.72 -4.93
N LEU A 234 -7.54 6.35 -6.13
CA LEU A 234 -8.39 5.70 -7.14
C LEU A 234 -8.87 4.33 -6.63
N GLU A 235 -7.98 3.55 -6.03
CA GLU A 235 -8.28 2.26 -5.43
C GLU A 235 -9.26 2.40 -4.26
N ALA A 236 -9.06 3.40 -3.38
CA ALA A 236 -10.00 3.71 -2.29
C ALA A 236 -11.40 4.04 -2.82
N ARG A 237 -11.50 4.84 -3.88
CA ARG A 237 -12.78 5.16 -4.55
C ARG A 237 -13.43 3.93 -5.18
N ILE A 238 -12.64 3.01 -5.76
CA ILE A 238 -13.14 1.72 -6.28
C ILE A 238 -13.75 0.91 -5.14
N ALA A 239 -13.01 0.71 -4.05
CA ALA A 239 -13.50 -0.06 -2.91
C ALA A 239 -14.81 0.52 -2.35
N LEU A 240 -14.81 1.83 -2.03
CA LEU A 240 -15.98 2.52 -1.47
C LEU A 240 -17.15 2.62 -2.46
N GLY A 241 -16.86 2.60 -3.76
CA GLY A 241 -17.86 2.61 -4.82
C GLY A 241 -18.46 1.22 -5.11
N SER A 242 -17.81 0.13 -4.72
CA SER A 242 -18.22 -1.25 -5.03
C SER A 242 -19.26 -1.82 -4.06
N ALA A 243 -19.32 -1.34 -2.81
CA ALA A 243 -20.32 -1.80 -1.83
C ALA A 243 -20.74 -0.66 -0.88
N LYS A 244 -21.92 -0.82 -0.27
CA LYS A 244 -22.41 0.09 0.80
C LYS A 244 -21.71 -0.15 2.13
N THR A 245 -21.31 -1.40 2.40
CA THR A 245 -20.70 -1.82 3.65
C THR A 245 -19.29 -2.33 3.38
N PHE A 246 -18.32 -1.83 4.15
CA PHE A 246 -16.93 -2.26 4.02
C PHE A 246 -16.38 -2.78 5.34
N PHE A 247 -15.37 -3.63 5.23
CA PHE A 247 -14.51 -4.06 6.31
C PHE A 247 -13.05 -3.86 5.86
N ALA A 248 -12.42 -2.79 6.31
CA ALA A 248 -11.08 -2.43 5.88
C ALA A 248 -10.08 -2.59 7.04
N VAL A 249 -8.92 -3.14 6.72
CA VAL A 249 -7.85 -3.38 7.70
C VAL A 249 -6.55 -2.77 7.19
N GLY A 250 -5.83 -2.07 8.04
CA GLY A 250 -4.55 -1.48 7.68
C GLY A 250 -3.76 -0.98 8.89
N ASP A 251 -2.55 -0.55 8.64
CA ASP A 251 -1.68 0.08 9.64
C ASP A 251 -1.03 1.34 9.08
N LYS A 252 -1.49 2.50 9.49
CA LYS A 252 -0.95 3.81 9.04
C LYS A 252 0.57 3.91 9.21
N LYS A 253 1.14 3.23 10.20
CA LYS A 253 2.56 3.25 10.52
C LYS A 253 3.42 2.45 9.54
N GLN A 254 2.77 1.60 8.72
CA GLN A 254 3.40 0.80 7.65
C GLN A 254 3.23 1.42 6.26
N ALA A 255 2.75 2.65 6.13
CA ALA A 255 2.59 3.35 4.86
C ALA A 255 3.96 3.71 4.24
N ILE A 256 4.59 2.75 3.55
CA ILE A 256 5.90 2.92 2.89
C ILE A 256 5.80 3.11 1.37
N PHE A 257 4.62 2.93 0.79
CA PHE A 257 4.36 3.09 -0.65
C PHE A 257 3.80 4.47 -1.02
N GLY A 258 4.19 5.52 -0.27
CA GLY A 258 3.75 6.90 -0.54
C GLY A 258 4.05 7.35 -1.98
N PHE A 259 5.17 6.91 -2.57
CA PHE A 259 5.53 7.18 -3.96
C PHE A 259 4.60 6.55 -5.01
N GLN A 260 3.73 5.61 -4.62
CA GLN A 260 2.69 5.02 -5.47
C GLN A 260 1.30 5.59 -5.17
N GLY A 261 1.22 6.66 -4.38
CA GLY A 261 -0.04 7.28 -3.96
C GLY A 261 -0.69 6.62 -2.75
N GLY A 262 -0.09 5.56 -2.18
CA GLY A 262 -0.47 5.03 -0.87
C GLY A 262 -0.24 6.12 0.17
N SER A 263 -1.27 6.56 0.85
CA SER A 263 -1.13 7.63 1.83
C SER A 263 -2.06 7.43 3.02
N ILE A 264 -1.60 7.96 4.16
CA ILE A 264 -2.44 8.08 5.37
C ILE A 264 -3.74 8.85 5.05
N GLY A 265 -3.71 9.78 4.07
CA GLY A 265 -4.88 10.51 3.59
C GLY A 265 -5.99 9.61 3.06
N ASN A 266 -5.67 8.45 2.50
CA ASN A 266 -6.67 7.52 1.98
C ASN A 266 -7.49 6.86 3.10
N PHE A 267 -6.93 6.69 4.31
CA PHE A 267 -7.71 6.31 5.50
C PHE A 267 -8.84 7.31 5.79
N LYS A 268 -8.65 8.60 5.47
CA LYS A 268 -9.65 9.64 5.67
C LYS A 268 -10.92 9.36 4.87
N LEU A 269 -10.80 8.91 3.62
CA LEU A 269 -11.95 8.56 2.78
C LEU A 269 -12.83 7.48 3.43
N PHE A 270 -12.22 6.47 4.05
CA PHE A 270 -12.94 5.43 4.80
C PHE A 270 -13.50 5.98 6.12
N THR A 271 -12.75 6.80 6.84
CA THR A 271 -13.17 7.39 8.12
C THR A 271 -14.36 8.33 7.94
N GLU A 272 -14.46 9.07 6.85
CA GLU A 272 -15.59 9.95 6.51
C GLU A 272 -16.93 9.21 6.38
N LYS A 273 -16.89 7.90 6.11
CA LYS A 273 -18.08 7.04 6.13
C LYS A 273 -18.53 6.66 7.54
N LYS A 274 -17.89 7.17 8.58
CA LYS A 274 -18.23 6.96 10.00
C LYS A 274 -18.33 5.48 10.39
N PRO A 275 -17.30 4.63 10.08
CA PRO A 275 -17.30 3.23 10.44
C PRO A 275 -17.10 3.03 11.95
N LEU A 276 -17.39 1.82 12.44
CA LEU A 276 -16.83 1.38 13.70
C LEU A 276 -15.30 1.33 13.58
N LYS A 277 -14.60 2.13 14.40
CA LYS A 277 -13.14 2.05 14.49
C LYS A 277 -12.75 1.02 15.57
N GLN A 278 -11.84 0.13 15.21
CA GLN A 278 -11.33 -0.89 16.12
C GLN A 278 -9.81 -0.95 16.01
N ASN A 279 -9.11 -0.90 17.14
CA ASN A 279 -7.67 -1.10 17.21
C ASN A 279 -7.36 -2.53 17.67
N LEU A 280 -6.35 -3.19 17.06
CA LEU A 280 -5.85 -4.50 17.48
C LEU A 280 -4.52 -4.34 18.20
N THR A 281 -4.46 -4.72 19.45
CA THR A 281 -3.27 -4.57 20.31
C THR A 281 -2.54 -5.87 20.58
N LEU A 282 -3.19 -7.03 20.43
CA LEU A 282 -2.58 -8.33 20.70
C LEU A 282 -1.72 -8.81 19.53
N ASN A 283 -0.41 -8.78 19.69
CA ASN A 283 0.59 -9.23 18.71
C ASN A 283 0.92 -10.72 18.90
N ARG A 284 0.86 -11.49 17.80
CA ARG A 284 1.13 -12.94 17.78
C ARG A 284 2.45 -13.31 17.08
N ARG A 285 3.27 -12.31 16.74
CA ARG A 285 4.52 -12.48 15.96
C ARG A 285 5.76 -12.22 16.81
N SER A 286 5.78 -11.09 17.50
CA SER A 286 6.97 -10.55 18.15
C SER A 286 6.94 -10.70 19.65
N THR A 287 8.11 -10.76 20.25
CA THR A 287 8.26 -10.72 21.72
C THR A 287 7.97 -9.31 22.25
N GLN A 288 7.67 -9.18 23.54
CA GLN A 288 7.35 -7.89 24.14
C GLN A 288 8.51 -6.88 24.01
N GLN A 289 9.75 -7.33 24.10
CA GLN A 289 10.94 -6.46 23.97
C GLN A 289 11.05 -5.82 22.59
N ILE A 290 10.68 -6.56 21.52
CA ILE A 290 10.63 -5.99 20.16
C ILE A 290 9.49 -4.99 20.04
N LEU A 291 8.34 -5.29 20.63
CA LEU A 291 7.18 -4.40 20.59
C LEU A 291 7.44 -3.09 21.33
N ASP A 292 7.98 -3.17 22.55
CA ASP A 292 8.32 -2.00 23.37
C ASP A 292 9.33 -1.10 22.66
N PHE A 293 10.41 -1.69 22.10
CA PHE A 293 11.41 -0.96 21.34
C PHE A 293 10.81 -0.26 20.10
N SER A 294 10.01 -0.98 19.32
CA SER A 294 9.38 -0.44 18.12
C SER A 294 8.38 0.67 18.44
N ALA A 295 7.58 0.50 19.51
CA ALA A 295 6.61 1.49 19.96
C ALA A 295 7.30 2.76 20.49
N GLU A 296 8.36 2.63 21.29
CA GLU A 296 9.14 3.75 21.80
C GLU A 296 9.81 4.53 20.66
N TYR A 297 10.46 3.82 19.73
CA TYR A 297 11.08 4.44 18.57
C TYR A 297 10.07 5.21 17.72
N PHE A 298 8.93 4.60 17.38
CA PHE A 298 7.89 5.26 16.59
C PHE A 298 7.31 6.50 17.31
N LYS A 299 6.97 6.37 18.60
CA LYS A 299 6.46 7.49 19.41
C LYS A 299 7.43 8.67 19.47
N SER A 300 8.74 8.41 19.45
CA SER A 300 9.77 9.46 19.45
C SER A 300 9.88 10.20 18.11
N LYS A 301 9.39 9.62 17.00
CA LYS A 301 9.54 10.16 15.65
C LYS A 301 8.25 10.74 15.06
N THR A 302 7.09 10.34 15.57
CA THR A 302 5.81 10.83 15.07
C THR A 302 5.26 11.97 15.93
N ILE A 303 4.60 12.93 15.27
CA ILE A 303 3.82 14.00 15.90
C ILE A 303 2.33 13.67 16.01
N ASP A 304 1.89 12.58 15.35
CA ASP A 304 0.48 12.17 15.31
C ASP A 304 0.06 11.48 16.61
N GLU A 305 -0.70 12.16 17.44
CA GLU A 305 -1.17 11.65 18.72
C GLU A 305 -2.15 10.47 18.60
N GLU A 306 -2.92 10.36 17.50
CA GLU A 306 -3.80 9.20 17.27
C GLU A 306 -2.93 7.95 17.06
N SER A 307 -1.88 8.04 16.23
CA SER A 307 -0.93 6.95 15.99
C SER A 307 -0.13 6.56 17.24
N LYS A 308 0.19 7.52 18.13
CA LYS A 308 0.83 7.20 19.42
C LYS A 308 -0.08 6.37 20.31
N LYS A 309 -1.37 6.78 20.42
CA LYS A 309 -2.39 6.08 21.21
C LYS A 309 -2.67 4.67 20.69
N GLU A 310 -2.61 4.45 19.37
CA GLU A 310 -2.79 3.12 18.77
C GLU A 310 -1.72 2.09 19.22
N LEU A 311 -0.57 2.57 19.69
CA LEU A 311 0.51 1.73 20.24
C LEU A 311 0.36 1.47 21.74
N ASP A 312 -0.54 2.18 22.40
CA ASP A 312 -0.80 1.96 23.82
C ASP A 312 -1.47 0.59 24.01
N GLY A 313 -0.97 -0.15 25.00
CA GLY A 313 -1.49 -1.47 25.29
C GLY A 313 -1.10 -2.57 24.31
N LEU A 314 -0.14 -2.32 23.40
CA LEU A 314 0.40 -3.36 22.51
C LEU A 314 1.07 -4.47 23.34
N LYS A 315 0.55 -5.70 23.22
CA LYS A 315 0.98 -6.85 24.03
C LYS A 315 1.38 -8.02 23.14
N SER A 316 2.45 -8.70 23.52
CA SER A 316 2.80 -10.00 22.96
C SER A 316 1.83 -11.07 23.46
N PHE A 317 1.35 -11.92 22.56
CA PHE A 317 0.55 -13.09 22.89
C PHE A 317 1.38 -14.16 23.61
N ASN A 318 2.64 -14.29 23.22
CA ASN A 318 3.57 -15.22 23.82
C ASN A 318 4.36 -14.46 24.89
N ASP A 319 4.21 -14.84 26.15
CA ASP A 319 5.02 -14.32 27.28
C ASP A 319 6.51 -14.70 27.19
N SER A 320 6.98 -15.15 26.03
CA SER A 320 8.37 -15.47 25.78
C SER A 320 9.26 -14.23 25.96
N LYS A 321 10.21 -14.31 26.88
CA LYS A 321 11.26 -13.30 27.01
C LYS A 321 12.17 -13.37 25.79
N GLY A 322 12.08 -12.37 24.93
CA GLY A 322 12.95 -12.23 23.77
C GLY A 322 14.26 -11.52 24.08
N ILE A 323 15.13 -11.47 23.10
CA ILE A 323 16.36 -10.66 23.16
C ILE A 323 15.97 -9.20 22.94
N LYS A 324 16.50 -8.30 23.76
CA LYS A 324 16.31 -6.87 23.59
C LYS A 324 16.98 -6.41 22.29
N PRO A 325 16.26 -5.68 21.40
CA PRO A 325 16.85 -5.11 20.20
C PRO A 325 18.04 -4.20 20.54
N LYS A 326 19.03 -4.17 19.64
CA LYS A 326 20.24 -3.34 19.78
C LYS A 326 20.35 -2.38 18.61
N ILE A 327 20.73 -1.14 18.91
CA ILE A 327 21.15 -0.16 17.90
C ILE A 327 22.67 -0.18 17.86
N ILE A 328 23.22 -0.30 16.66
CA ILE A 328 24.66 -0.24 16.41
C ILE A 328 24.92 0.92 15.45
N GLU A 329 25.62 1.92 15.92
CA GLU A 329 26.08 3.02 15.08
C GLU A 329 27.37 2.65 14.34
N ALA A 330 27.43 2.96 13.05
CA ALA A 330 28.58 2.67 12.21
C ALA A 330 28.70 3.71 11.10
N GLY A 331 29.92 4.08 10.77
CA GLY A 331 30.22 4.81 9.54
C GLY A 331 29.90 3.96 8.30
N ARG A 332 29.66 4.62 7.16
CA ARG A 332 29.28 3.91 5.91
C ARG A 332 30.30 2.83 5.51
N GLU A 333 31.60 3.11 5.70
CA GLU A 333 32.70 2.19 5.38
C GLU A 333 32.79 1.00 6.33
N GLU A 334 32.26 1.12 7.55
CA GLU A 334 32.31 0.08 8.59
C GLU A 334 31.10 -0.84 8.57
N ILE A 335 29.98 -0.43 7.96
CA ILE A 335 28.69 -1.13 8.00
C ILE A 335 28.85 -2.57 7.52
N ILE A 336 29.49 -2.78 6.38
CA ILE A 336 29.66 -4.10 5.77
C ILE A 336 30.44 -5.04 6.71
N GLY A 337 31.58 -4.57 7.24
CA GLY A 337 32.37 -5.37 8.19
C GLY A 337 31.61 -5.73 9.47
N LYS A 338 30.80 -4.79 10.00
CA LYS A 338 29.97 -5.06 11.19
C LYS A 338 28.83 -6.05 10.88
N VAL A 339 28.22 -5.95 9.72
CA VAL A 339 27.16 -6.89 9.27
C VAL A 339 27.75 -8.29 9.12
N CYS A 340 28.89 -8.44 8.40
CA CYS A 340 29.58 -9.74 8.27
C CYS A 340 29.97 -10.35 9.62
N ALA A 341 30.49 -9.52 10.54
CA ALA A 341 30.84 -9.98 11.87
C ALA A 341 29.63 -10.44 12.71
N LEU A 342 28.46 -9.85 12.47
CA LEU A 342 27.19 -10.28 13.09
C LEU A 342 26.68 -11.60 12.49
N ILE A 343 26.70 -11.72 11.17
CA ILE A 343 26.26 -12.94 10.46
C ILE A 343 27.08 -14.15 10.94
N ASN A 344 28.39 -14.00 11.01
CA ASN A 344 29.30 -15.07 11.44
C ASN A 344 29.11 -15.54 12.90
N LYS A 345 28.40 -14.74 13.72
CA LYS A 345 28.06 -15.07 15.09
C LYS A 345 26.70 -15.72 15.26
N ILE A 346 25.90 -15.75 14.22
CA ILE A 346 24.52 -16.27 14.26
C ILE A 346 24.48 -17.59 13.53
N GLU A 347 24.41 -18.67 14.29
CA GLU A 347 24.22 -20.04 13.78
C GLU A 347 22.74 -20.27 13.46
N SER A 348 22.17 -19.52 12.50
CA SER A 348 20.76 -19.67 12.14
C SER A 348 20.55 -19.40 10.66
N ASN A 349 19.77 -20.27 10.03
CA ASN A 349 19.29 -20.08 8.66
C ASN A 349 18.11 -19.08 8.58
N ASP A 350 17.63 -18.59 9.74
CA ASP A 350 16.48 -17.68 9.87
C ASP A 350 16.93 -16.22 10.01
N LEU A 351 17.99 -15.83 9.31
CA LEU A 351 18.51 -14.47 9.30
C LEU A 351 18.06 -13.74 8.04
N ALA A 352 17.62 -12.50 8.19
CA ALA A 352 17.35 -11.59 7.08
C ALA A 352 18.02 -10.23 7.31
N ILE A 353 18.62 -9.69 6.25
CA ILE A 353 19.16 -8.33 6.23
C ILE A 353 18.18 -7.46 5.44
N ILE A 354 17.66 -6.41 6.10
CA ILE A 354 16.70 -5.50 5.48
C ILE A 354 17.38 -4.16 5.25
N VAL A 355 17.31 -3.65 4.01
CA VAL A 355 17.88 -2.38 3.57
C VAL A 355 16.81 -1.52 2.91
N ARG A 356 17.07 -0.23 2.74
CA ARG A 356 16.09 0.73 2.21
C ARG A 356 16.03 0.76 0.68
N THR A 357 17.13 0.45 0.00
CA THR A 357 17.26 0.58 -1.47
C THR A 357 17.92 -0.63 -2.09
N ASN A 358 17.63 -0.88 -3.37
CA ASN A 358 18.27 -1.96 -4.13
C ASN A 358 19.80 -1.74 -4.27
N SER A 359 20.27 -0.49 -4.31
CA SER A 359 21.72 -0.21 -4.33
C SER A 359 22.40 -0.70 -3.07
N GLN A 360 21.78 -0.58 -1.91
CA GLN A 360 22.32 -1.10 -0.65
C GLN A 360 22.35 -2.63 -0.61
N ILE A 361 21.44 -3.32 -1.32
CA ILE A 361 21.53 -4.78 -1.48
C ILE A 361 22.83 -5.15 -2.18
N MET A 362 23.13 -4.45 -3.29
CA MET A 362 24.35 -4.73 -4.08
C MET A 362 25.66 -4.41 -3.33
N GLU A 363 25.60 -3.49 -2.35
CA GLU A 363 26.76 -3.16 -1.50
C GLU A 363 27.02 -4.23 -0.43
N ILE A 364 25.97 -4.98 0.00
CA ILE A 364 26.06 -5.96 1.11
C ILE A 364 26.16 -7.40 0.59
N ALA A 365 25.63 -7.69 -0.62
CA ALA A 365 25.66 -9.02 -1.22
C ALA A 365 27.05 -9.39 -1.74
#